data_c8ed66dd8fcc2b3fcac72949b0e24b6c
#
_entry.id   c8ed66dd8fcc2b3fcac72949b0e24b6c
#
_cell.length_a   1.000
_cell.length_b   1.000
_cell.length_c   1.000
_cell.angle_alpha   90.00
_cell.angle_beta   90.00
_cell.angle_gamma   90.00
#
_symmetry.space_group_name_H-M   'P 1'
#
loop_
_entity.id
_entity.type
_entity.pdbx_description
1 polymer ?
#
loop_
_entity_poly.entity_id
_entity_poly.type
_entity_poly.pdbx_seq_one_letter_code
_entity_poly.pdbx_strand_id
1 'polypeptide(L)'
;MFDNKNRFVIENYNKQSCFASFLPGISGIHGTPLWNFYVNRGQAICSFGSENKDHSIMEFYPAHQSYQFTKTMGFRTFLKVDGTFYEPFVDDDMPHKMYIGMNELEIEETNEALGIKVNVLYYTMPNERLGGLV
;
A
#
# COMPACT_ATOMS: atom_id res chain seq x y z
N MET A 1 6.95 3.71 -16.08
CA MET A 1 5.97 3.59 -17.18
C MET A 1 4.59 3.97 -16.64
N PHE A 2 3.69 4.52 -17.47
CA PHE A 2 2.32 4.79 -17.06
C PHE A 2 1.38 3.72 -17.65
N ASP A 3 0.37 3.32 -16.90
CA ASP A 3 -0.69 2.44 -17.37
C ASP A 3 -1.79 3.21 -18.12
N ASN A 4 -2.83 2.49 -18.54
CA ASN A 4 -3.97 3.10 -19.23
C ASN A 4 -4.87 3.97 -18.35
N LYS A 5 -4.66 3.95 -17.03
CA LYS A 5 -5.33 4.82 -16.04
C LYS A 5 -4.48 6.01 -15.61
N ASN A 6 -3.35 6.26 -16.30
CA ASN A 6 -2.36 7.28 -15.95
C ASN A 6 -1.72 7.11 -14.57
N ARG A 7 -1.58 5.87 -14.09
CA ARG A 7 -0.87 5.56 -12.86
C ARG A 7 0.58 5.18 -13.18
N PHE A 8 1.49 5.59 -12.32
CA PHE A 8 2.91 5.21 -12.45
C PHE A 8 3.09 3.76 -12.01
N VAL A 9 3.67 2.93 -12.86
CA VAL A 9 3.85 1.50 -12.62
C VAL A 9 5.29 1.19 -12.28
N ILE A 10 5.50 0.49 -11.17
CA ILE A 10 6.79 0.00 -10.70
C ILE A 10 6.75 -1.53 -10.69
N GLU A 11 7.51 -2.14 -11.57
CA GLU A 11 7.71 -3.59 -11.61
C GLU A 11 8.66 -4.03 -10.50
N ASN A 12 8.33 -5.14 -9.85
CA ASN A 12 9.13 -5.70 -8.75
C ASN A 12 9.50 -4.64 -7.71
N TYR A 13 8.51 -3.90 -7.23
CA TYR A 13 8.72 -2.74 -6.34
C TYR A 13 9.51 -3.10 -5.08
N ASN A 14 9.34 -4.32 -4.58
CA ASN A 14 10.02 -4.87 -3.42
C ASN A 14 11.54 -5.05 -3.62
N LYS A 15 12.01 -5.17 -4.86
CA LYS A 15 13.43 -5.30 -5.25
C LYS A 15 14.07 -3.97 -5.65
N GLN A 16 13.28 -2.91 -5.79
CA GLN A 16 13.81 -1.58 -6.12
C GLN A 16 14.51 -0.94 -4.90
N SER A 17 15.31 0.09 -5.18
CA SER A 17 15.88 0.93 -4.12
C SER A 17 14.76 1.40 -3.17
N CYS A 18 15.08 1.44 -1.88
CA CYS A 18 14.10 1.82 -0.87
C CYS A 18 13.57 3.23 -1.13
N PHE A 19 12.26 3.37 -1.20
CA PHE A 19 11.59 4.66 -1.25
C PHE A 19 10.34 4.65 -0.36
N ALA A 20 9.98 5.82 0.10
CA ALA A 20 8.77 6.06 0.87
C ALA A 20 8.08 7.31 0.36
N SER A 21 6.77 7.35 0.45
CA SER A 21 5.98 8.51 0.08
C SER A 21 4.64 8.52 0.81
N PHE A 22 3.91 9.62 0.61
CA PHE A 22 2.54 9.74 1.10
C PHE A 22 1.57 9.62 -0.04
N LEU A 23 0.48 8.90 0.18
CA LEU A 23 -0.73 9.02 -0.61
C LEU A 23 -1.55 10.15 0.02
N PRO A 24 -1.66 11.31 -0.63
CA PRO A 24 -2.30 12.46 -0.02
C PRO A 24 -3.81 12.25 0.09
N GLY A 25 -4.36 12.71 1.19
CA GLY A 25 -5.79 12.91 1.29
C GLY A 25 -6.20 14.08 0.39
N ILE A 26 -7.25 13.89 -0.38
CA ILE A 26 -7.85 14.97 -1.16
C ILE A 26 -8.88 15.65 -0.28
N SER A 27 -8.58 16.87 0.17
CA SER A 27 -9.53 17.69 0.90
C SER A 27 -10.10 18.77 0.02
N GLY A 28 -11.42 18.98 0.10
CA GLY A 28 -12.06 20.17 -0.45
C GLY A 28 -12.13 21.29 0.60
N ILE A 29 -12.99 22.25 0.37
CA ILE A 29 -13.13 23.47 1.19
C ILE A 29 -13.42 23.17 2.68
N HIS A 30 -14.03 22.03 2.96
CA HIS A 30 -14.45 21.62 4.31
C HIS A 30 -13.84 20.28 4.74
N GLY A 31 -12.95 19.70 3.93
CA GLY A 31 -12.38 18.38 4.18
C GLY A 31 -11.12 18.42 5.03
N THR A 32 -11.00 17.50 5.98
CA THR A 32 -9.74 17.20 6.64
C THR A 32 -9.08 16.06 5.89
N PRO A 33 -7.86 16.22 5.36
CA PRO A 33 -7.24 15.18 4.55
C PRO A 33 -6.95 13.93 5.39
N LEU A 34 -7.26 12.78 4.81
CA LEU A 34 -6.71 11.52 5.26
C LEU A 34 -5.43 11.25 4.45
N TRP A 35 -4.35 10.90 5.12
CA TRP A 35 -3.10 10.56 4.47
C TRP A 35 -2.71 9.09 4.76
N ASN A 36 -2.03 8.47 3.82
CA ASN A 36 -1.39 7.18 4.01
C ASN A 36 0.10 7.32 3.74
N PHE A 37 0.92 6.80 4.62
CA PHE A 37 2.35 6.68 4.43
C PHE A 37 2.70 5.28 3.96
N TYR A 38 3.41 5.17 2.86
CA TYR A 38 3.78 3.89 2.27
C TYR A 38 5.25 3.78 1.93
N VAL A 39 5.72 2.55 1.91
CA VAL A 39 7.05 2.17 1.48
C VAL A 39 6.95 1.07 0.41
N ASN A 40 8.02 0.85 -0.32
CA ASN A 40 8.06 -0.20 -1.34
C ASN A 40 8.48 -1.56 -0.76
N ARG A 41 7.83 -1.98 0.30
CA ARG A 41 8.02 -3.31 0.91
C ARG A 41 6.70 -3.85 1.44
N GLY A 42 6.58 -5.17 1.48
CA GLY A 42 5.39 -5.83 2.01
C GLY A 42 4.10 -5.31 1.37
N GLN A 43 3.07 -5.13 2.16
CA GLN A 43 1.78 -4.61 1.71
C GLN A 43 1.73 -3.07 1.63
N ALA A 44 2.87 -2.42 1.54
CA ALA A 44 3.15 -1.01 1.30
C ALA A 44 2.73 -0.06 2.43
N ILE A 45 1.45 0.01 2.80
CA ILE A 45 0.97 0.97 3.80
C ILE A 45 1.49 0.60 5.18
N CYS A 46 2.20 1.53 5.81
CA CYS A 46 2.78 1.34 7.13
C CYS A 46 2.30 2.34 8.17
N SER A 47 1.63 3.42 7.77
CA SER A 47 0.93 4.33 8.67
C SER A 47 -0.14 5.12 7.93
N PHE A 48 -1.14 5.60 8.64
CA PHE A 48 -2.16 6.51 8.13
C PHE A 48 -2.69 7.40 9.25
N GLY A 49 -3.27 8.51 8.87
CA GLY A 49 -3.82 9.47 9.81
C GLY A 49 -4.57 10.60 9.11
N SER A 50 -4.91 11.62 9.87
CA SER A 50 -5.61 12.80 9.37
C SER A 50 -4.85 14.08 9.69
N GLU A 51 -5.09 15.14 8.91
CA GLU A 51 -4.52 16.47 9.09
C GLU A 51 -3.00 16.51 8.88
N ASN A 52 -2.23 16.02 9.82
CA ASN A 52 -0.77 16.01 9.78
C ASN A 52 -0.19 14.76 10.45
N LYS A 53 1.12 14.61 10.40
CA LYS A 53 1.83 13.43 10.91
C LYS A 53 1.61 13.17 12.41
N ASP A 54 1.27 14.19 13.19
CA ASP A 54 1.10 14.08 14.64
C ASP A 54 -0.31 13.56 14.99
N HIS A 55 -1.21 13.47 14.00
CA HIS A 55 -2.53 12.88 14.12
C HIS A 55 -2.61 11.52 13.41
N SER A 56 -1.59 10.70 13.57
CA SER A 56 -1.61 9.32 13.04
C SER A 56 -2.59 8.45 13.84
N ILE A 57 -3.38 7.67 13.12
CA ILE A 57 -4.27 6.65 13.70
C ILE A 57 -3.45 5.38 14.01
N MET A 58 -2.52 5.04 13.13
CA MET A 58 -1.51 4.02 13.33
C MET A 58 -0.16 4.70 13.51
N GLU A 59 0.65 4.27 14.48
CA GLU A 59 1.90 4.93 14.83
C GLU A 59 2.79 5.17 13.61
N PHE A 60 3.28 6.40 13.48
CA PHE A 60 4.11 6.80 12.37
C PHE A 60 5.59 6.60 12.71
N TYR A 61 6.22 5.68 12.01
CA TYR A 61 7.67 5.47 12.08
C TYR A 61 8.38 6.13 10.89
N PRO A 62 9.61 6.63 11.09
CA PRO A 62 10.44 7.08 9.98
C PRO A 62 10.65 5.98 8.94
N ALA A 63 10.90 6.37 7.69
CA ALA A 63 11.01 5.43 6.57
C ALA A 63 11.96 4.26 6.82
N HIS A 64 13.15 4.52 7.40
CA HIS A 64 14.16 3.49 7.67
C HIS A 64 13.70 2.42 8.67
N GLN A 65 12.80 2.76 9.60
CA GLN A 65 12.16 1.79 10.49
C GLN A 65 10.99 1.09 9.79
N SER A 66 10.19 1.84 9.05
CA SER A 66 9.05 1.29 8.30
C SER A 66 9.45 0.19 7.32
N TYR A 67 10.60 0.30 6.63
CA TYR A 67 11.12 -0.77 5.77
C TYR A 67 11.35 -2.09 6.50
N GLN A 68 11.74 -2.03 7.76
CA GLN A 68 12.02 -3.23 8.55
C GLN A 68 10.75 -3.92 9.05
N PHE A 69 9.69 -3.15 9.26
CA PHE A 69 8.49 -3.62 9.95
C PHE A 69 7.27 -3.82 9.04
N THR A 70 7.30 -3.33 7.80
CA THR A 70 6.11 -3.33 6.92
C THR A 70 5.56 -4.74 6.66
N LYS A 71 6.40 -5.78 6.66
CA LYS A 71 5.95 -7.17 6.52
C LYS A 71 5.24 -7.73 7.76
N THR A 72 5.46 -7.15 8.92
CA THR A 72 4.93 -7.63 10.19
C THR A 72 3.98 -6.67 10.87
N MET A 73 4.03 -5.40 10.48
CA MET A 73 3.18 -4.31 10.97
C MET A 73 2.42 -3.69 9.79
N GLY A 74 1.35 -2.97 10.07
CA GLY A 74 0.49 -2.39 9.06
C GLY A 74 -0.58 -3.37 8.58
N PHE A 75 -1.06 -3.16 7.37
CA PHE A 75 -2.08 -4.05 6.80
C PHE A 75 -1.45 -5.37 6.34
N ARG A 76 -2.14 -6.45 6.61
CA ARG A 76 -1.74 -7.81 6.21
C ARG A 76 -2.95 -8.57 5.69
N THR A 77 -2.75 -9.34 4.65
CA THR A 77 -3.79 -10.17 4.04
C THR A 77 -3.46 -11.65 4.27
N PHE A 78 -4.43 -12.41 4.69
CA PHE A 78 -4.29 -13.87 4.88
C PHE A 78 -5.33 -14.58 4.05
N LEU A 79 -4.90 -15.50 3.23
CA LEU A 79 -5.74 -16.28 2.35
C LEU A 79 -5.66 -17.77 2.73
N LYS A 80 -6.72 -18.49 2.43
CA LYS A 80 -6.74 -19.96 2.47
C LYS A 80 -7.12 -20.46 1.09
N VAL A 81 -6.17 -21.07 0.40
CA VAL A 81 -6.33 -21.59 -0.96
C VAL A 81 -6.19 -23.11 -0.90
N ASP A 82 -7.26 -23.84 -1.25
CA ASP A 82 -7.30 -25.30 -1.23
C ASP A 82 -6.78 -25.93 0.08
N GLY A 83 -7.11 -25.29 1.21
CA GLY A 83 -6.69 -25.75 2.53
C GLY A 83 -5.32 -25.25 3.01
N THR A 84 -4.53 -24.63 2.15
CA THR A 84 -3.21 -24.07 2.46
C THR A 84 -3.32 -22.59 2.79
N PHE A 85 -2.68 -22.19 3.89
CA PHE A 85 -2.59 -20.77 4.25
C PHE A 85 -1.51 -20.07 3.42
N TYR A 86 -1.82 -18.88 2.98
CA TYR A 86 -0.97 -18.05 2.17
C TYR A 86 -1.07 -16.59 2.61
N GLU A 87 0.07 -15.94 2.78
CA GLU A 87 0.16 -14.52 3.05
C GLU A 87 0.85 -13.84 1.86
N PRO A 88 0.12 -13.10 1.01
CA PRO A 88 0.73 -12.38 -0.11
C PRO A 88 1.61 -11.23 0.36
N PHE A 89 2.52 -10.79 -0.51
CA PHE A 89 3.45 -9.68 -0.34
C PHE A 89 4.55 -9.88 0.72
N VAL A 90 4.70 -11.08 1.25
CA VAL A 90 5.77 -11.41 2.22
C VAL A 90 7.00 -12.01 1.54
N ASP A 91 6.78 -12.80 0.50
CA ASP A 91 7.86 -13.44 -0.25
C ASP A 91 8.40 -12.51 -1.34
N ASP A 92 9.64 -12.05 -1.15
CA ASP A 92 10.30 -11.14 -2.09
C ASP A 92 10.64 -11.78 -3.45
N ASP A 93 10.58 -13.09 -3.57
CA ASP A 93 10.84 -13.78 -4.83
C ASP A 93 9.62 -13.81 -5.75
N MET A 94 8.43 -13.55 -5.23
CA MET A 94 7.23 -13.42 -6.04
C MET A 94 7.26 -12.15 -6.91
N PRO A 95 6.67 -12.20 -8.12
CA PRO A 95 6.48 -11.00 -8.93
C PRO A 95 5.51 -10.03 -8.29
N HIS A 96 5.98 -8.83 -7.99
CA HIS A 96 5.19 -7.75 -7.41
C HIS A 96 5.11 -6.55 -8.33
N LYS A 97 3.96 -5.90 -8.39
CA LYS A 97 3.79 -4.61 -9.07
C LYS A 97 3.15 -3.59 -8.13
N MET A 98 3.52 -2.34 -8.33
CA MET A 98 2.92 -1.21 -7.64
C MET A 98 2.44 -0.19 -8.64
N TYR A 99 1.21 0.26 -8.50
CA TYR A 99 0.57 1.27 -9.32
C TYR A 99 0.26 2.48 -8.45
N ILE A 100 0.84 3.62 -8.78
CA ILE A 100 0.71 4.85 -8.01
C ILE A 100 -0.12 5.85 -8.81
N GLY A 101 -1.31 6.15 -8.30
CA GLY A 101 -2.20 7.20 -8.80
C GLY A 101 -2.14 8.46 -7.93
N MET A 102 -3.05 9.40 -8.16
CA MET A 102 -3.10 10.63 -7.38
C MET A 102 -3.58 10.40 -5.95
N ASN A 103 -4.61 9.60 -5.77
CA ASN A 103 -5.24 9.30 -4.48
C ASN A 103 -5.44 7.79 -4.26
N GLU A 104 -4.77 7.00 -5.05
CA GLU A 104 -4.81 5.54 -4.98
C GLU A 104 -3.43 4.92 -5.10
N LEU A 105 -3.25 3.83 -4.39
CA LEU A 105 -2.09 2.96 -4.47
C LEU A 105 -2.60 1.53 -4.60
N GLU A 106 -2.26 0.86 -5.69
CA GLU A 106 -2.57 -0.55 -5.87
C GLU A 106 -1.28 -1.37 -5.87
N ILE A 107 -1.29 -2.48 -5.17
CA ILE A 107 -0.22 -3.47 -5.22
C ILE A 107 -0.76 -4.78 -5.76
N GLU A 108 0.07 -5.47 -6.49
CA GLU A 108 -0.27 -6.73 -7.16
C GLU A 108 0.81 -7.78 -6.89
N GLU A 109 0.38 -8.97 -6.56
CA GLU A 109 1.24 -10.15 -6.51
C GLU A 109 0.64 -11.27 -7.34
N THR A 110 1.48 -11.96 -8.10
CA THR A 110 1.09 -13.15 -8.86
C THR A 110 1.80 -14.38 -8.29
N ASN A 111 1.00 -15.36 -7.85
CA ASN A 111 1.50 -16.66 -7.41
C ASN A 111 1.06 -17.73 -8.41
N GLU A 112 1.96 -18.08 -9.31
CA GLU A 112 1.68 -19.07 -10.36
C GLU A 112 1.50 -20.48 -9.81
N ALA A 113 2.18 -20.81 -8.70
CA ALA A 113 2.08 -22.13 -8.08
C ALA A 113 0.68 -22.40 -7.52
N LEU A 114 0.03 -21.35 -6.99
CA LEU A 114 -1.35 -21.42 -6.51
C LEU A 114 -2.38 -21.01 -7.56
N GLY A 115 -1.93 -20.53 -8.71
CA GLY A 115 -2.80 -20.06 -9.79
C GLY A 115 -3.63 -18.84 -9.40
N ILE A 116 -3.11 -17.99 -8.51
CA ILE A 116 -3.83 -16.81 -8.01
C ILE A 116 -3.08 -15.53 -8.30
N LYS A 117 -3.83 -14.46 -8.41
CA LYS A 117 -3.36 -13.09 -8.47
C LYS A 117 -4.09 -12.29 -7.40
N VAL A 118 -3.33 -11.61 -6.56
CA VAL A 118 -3.86 -10.79 -5.47
C VAL A 118 -3.58 -9.34 -5.77
N ASN A 119 -4.63 -8.53 -5.77
CA ASN A 119 -4.54 -7.09 -5.89
C ASN A 119 -5.09 -6.47 -4.60
N VAL A 120 -4.39 -5.47 -4.08
CA VAL A 120 -4.86 -4.66 -2.95
C VAL A 120 -4.84 -3.20 -3.35
N LEU A 121 -6.00 -2.57 -3.33
CA LEU A 121 -6.18 -1.16 -3.66
C LEU A 121 -6.42 -0.36 -2.39
N TYR A 122 -5.56 0.63 -2.16
CA TYR A 122 -5.72 1.66 -1.13
C TYR A 122 -6.14 2.96 -1.79
N TYR A 123 -7.11 3.62 -1.20
CA TYR A 123 -7.57 4.91 -1.71
C TYR A 123 -8.06 5.82 -0.59
N THR A 124 -8.03 7.12 -0.83
CA THR A 124 -8.59 8.14 0.05
C THR A 124 -9.79 8.79 -0.62
N MET A 125 -10.82 9.09 0.16
CA MET A 125 -12.01 9.75 -0.36
C MET A 125 -11.87 11.27 -0.30
N PRO A 126 -12.30 11.99 -1.35
CA PRO A 126 -12.31 13.45 -1.33
C PRO A 126 -13.27 13.98 -0.25
N ASN A 127 -12.82 14.99 0.48
CA ASN A 127 -13.61 15.70 1.51
C ASN A 127 -14.05 14.86 2.71
N GLU A 128 -13.57 13.65 2.86
CA GLU A 128 -13.94 12.77 3.96
C GLU A 128 -12.71 12.25 4.69
N ARG A 129 -12.85 12.01 5.99
CA ARG A 129 -11.85 11.29 6.79
C ARG A 129 -12.02 9.78 6.62
N LEU A 130 -12.15 9.36 5.38
CA LEU A 130 -12.44 7.99 5.01
C LEU A 130 -11.50 7.55 3.89
N GLY A 131 -11.02 6.36 3.99
CA GLY A 131 -10.28 5.65 2.96
C GLY A 131 -10.76 4.21 2.90
N GLY A 132 -10.37 3.52 1.87
CA GLY A 132 -10.71 2.12 1.69
C GLY A 132 -9.48 1.27 1.38
N LEU A 133 -9.63 -0.01 1.66
CA LEU A 133 -8.78 -1.09 1.22
C LEU A 133 -9.67 -2.14 0.57
N VAL A 134 -9.36 -2.49 -0.66
CA VAL A 134 -10.09 -3.50 -1.45
C VAL A 134 -9.12 -4.52 -2.02
#